data_a8f804f306fcec41d0f2b8845016c28d
#
_entry.id   a8f804f306fcec41d0f2b8845016c28d
#
_cell.length_a   1.000
_cell.length_b   1.000
_cell.length_c   1.000
_cell.angle_alpha   90.00
_cell.angle_beta   90.00
_cell.angle_gamma   90.00
#
_symmetry.space_group_name_H-M   'P 1'
#
loop_
_entity.id
_entity.type
_entity.pdbx_description
1 polymer ?
#
loop_
_entity_poly.entity_id
_entity_poly.type
_entity_poly.pdbx_seq_one_letter_code
_entity_poly.pdbx_strand_id
1 'polypeptide(L)'
;MGVQVPPSAPVPFMGLVFNPIFLEKNKMNVTELKSEGLKKEYKVMISAQDFEKEVDAKINEIAKTVKLPGFRAGKAPVSMLKQKYAASVKGEVLEDLVRKSTDELIKDKNLRPAMMPDIKITAFKDGEDLEFEVSLENLPEIKAEKFEDIALDKYMAEVAAEEVDKALNYIAQSRRERTKVTEDRAAKKGDTTVIDFVGSVDGVEFQGGKGNDYPLELGSGSFIPGFEDQLIGKKAGDKVDVKVKFPEDYHAKNLAGKDAVFAVEIKELMEPKEVKLDDEFAKSLGEESLEKLREAISGRIKGDYEQASRMKLKKALLDALDNAYNFDVPQGLVDAEFKSIYAQYEQAKKNNQLDAEDLAKSEDALKEEYKNIAVRRVKLGLLLSEVGKEAKISVEPDDINKAIMAEARKYPGQEKAVFDFYLKNKQAVESLKAPIFEEKIVDYILGQVKLNEKIVSVEDLYKFDEEAQSAKKAKAAAKKETKAEKEPKAKKEAKAEKEPKTKKETAKKKSA
;
A
#
# COMPACT_ATOMS: atom_id res chain seq x y z
N MET A 1 24.23 -41.49 -42.32
CA MET A 1 23.87 -40.58 -43.42
C MET A 1 23.32 -39.31 -42.81
N GLY A 2 24.16 -38.29 -42.66
CA GLY A 2 23.81 -36.98 -42.10
C GLY A 2 23.27 -36.10 -43.22
N VAL A 3 22.09 -35.54 -43.02
CA VAL A 3 21.50 -34.52 -43.88
C VAL A 3 22.01 -33.18 -43.37
N GLN A 4 22.92 -32.55 -44.10
CA GLN A 4 23.35 -31.17 -43.92
C GLN A 4 22.26 -30.25 -44.48
N VAL A 5 21.74 -29.36 -43.64
CA VAL A 5 20.88 -28.21 -44.03
C VAL A 5 21.82 -27.06 -44.43
N PRO A 6 21.67 -26.45 -45.60
CA PRO A 6 22.48 -25.31 -46.01
C PRO A 6 22.08 -24.03 -45.24
N PRO A 7 23.04 -23.11 -44.99
CA PRO A 7 22.74 -21.85 -44.31
C PRO A 7 21.91 -20.95 -45.23
N SER A 8 20.77 -20.46 -44.69
CA SER A 8 19.92 -19.46 -45.33
C SER A 8 20.67 -18.13 -45.46
N ALA A 9 20.65 -17.55 -46.65
CA ALA A 9 21.21 -16.27 -46.98
C ALA A 9 20.55 -15.15 -46.18
N PRO A 10 21.33 -14.07 -45.81
CA PRO A 10 20.75 -12.94 -45.08
C PRO A 10 19.81 -12.15 -46.01
N VAL A 11 18.58 -11.94 -45.53
CA VAL A 11 17.62 -11.04 -46.15
C VAL A 11 18.14 -9.61 -45.98
N PRO A 12 18.20 -8.77 -47.02
CA PRO A 12 18.65 -7.38 -46.87
C PRO A 12 17.64 -6.61 -46.03
N PHE A 13 18.11 -6.07 -44.91
CA PHE A 13 17.44 -5.11 -44.07
C PHE A 13 17.20 -3.86 -44.94
N MET A 14 15.99 -3.74 -45.45
CA MET A 14 15.55 -2.56 -46.17
C MET A 14 15.45 -1.42 -45.18
N GLY A 15 16.53 -0.65 -45.07
CA GLY A 15 16.60 0.56 -44.22
C GLY A 15 15.49 1.49 -44.63
N LEU A 16 14.49 1.65 -43.75
CA LEU A 16 13.63 2.79 -43.74
C LEU A 16 14.55 4.01 -43.53
N VAL A 17 14.86 4.67 -44.62
CA VAL A 17 15.44 6.00 -44.60
C VAL A 17 14.40 6.91 -43.91
N PHE A 18 14.60 7.10 -42.61
CA PHE A 18 14.00 8.19 -41.92
C PHE A 18 14.61 9.47 -42.51
N ASN A 19 13.91 10.08 -43.45
CA ASN A 19 14.15 11.46 -43.78
C ASN A 19 13.98 12.26 -42.48
N PRO A 20 15.03 12.91 -41.96
CA PRO A 20 14.83 13.89 -40.94
C PRO A 20 14.08 15.04 -41.60
N ILE A 21 12.75 15.07 -41.39
CA ILE A 21 12.00 16.29 -41.57
C ILE A 21 12.69 17.29 -40.63
N PHE A 22 13.42 18.23 -41.21
CA PHE A 22 13.89 19.42 -40.52
C PHE A 22 12.65 20.10 -39.92
N LEU A 23 12.34 19.78 -38.65
CA LEU A 23 11.45 20.58 -37.84
C LEU A 23 12.19 21.91 -37.67
N GLU A 24 11.81 22.93 -38.45
CA GLU A 24 12.07 24.32 -38.10
C GLU A 24 11.63 24.44 -36.64
N LYS A 25 12.56 24.88 -35.76
CA LYS A 25 12.28 25.17 -34.35
C LYS A 25 11.07 26.11 -34.32
N ASN A 26 9.91 25.62 -33.90
CA ASN A 26 8.76 26.49 -33.67
C ASN A 26 9.22 27.59 -32.72
N LYS A 27 9.13 28.80 -33.14
CA LYS A 27 9.48 29.98 -32.33
C LYS A 27 8.36 30.20 -31.31
N MET A 28 8.30 29.34 -30.29
CA MET A 28 7.44 29.58 -29.15
C MET A 28 8.12 30.67 -28.26
N ASN A 29 7.36 31.64 -27.85
CA ASN A 29 7.79 32.59 -26.84
C ASN A 29 7.40 32.08 -25.48
N VAL A 30 8.41 31.84 -24.62
CA VAL A 30 8.19 31.30 -23.25
C VAL A 30 8.56 32.39 -22.26
N THR A 31 7.63 32.75 -21.41
CA THR A 31 7.82 33.69 -20.30
C THR A 31 7.59 32.98 -18.97
N GLU A 32 8.54 33.05 -18.06
CA GLU A 32 8.38 32.53 -16.69
C GLU A 32 7.51 33.52 -15.90
N LEU A 33 6.35 33.08 -15.43
CA LEU A 33 5.43 33.89 -14.64
C LEU A 33 5.73 33.77 -13.13
N LYS A 34 6.06 32.56 -12.68
CA LYS A 34 6.28 32.31 -11.28
C LYS A 34 7.31 31.19 -11.08
N SER A 35 8.17 31.38 -10.06
CA SER A 35 9.17 30.43 -9.65
C SER A 35 9.30 30.46 -8.12
N GLU A 36 8.53 29.60 -7.42
CA GLU A 36 8.53 29.52 -5.96
C GLU A 36 8.84 28.07 -5.52
N GLY A 37 10.04 27.86 -5.01
CA GLY A 37 10.50 26.53 -4.63
C GLY A 37 10.42 25.54 -5.80
N LEU A 38 9.62 24.47 -5.64
CA LEU A 38 9.40 23.47 -6.67
C LEU A 38 8.33 23.86 -7.70
N LYS A 39 7.49 24.87 -7.40
CA LYS A 39 6.41 25.32 -8.30
C LYS A 39 6.95 26.25 -9.36
N LYS A 40 6.63 25.97 -10.61
CA LYS A 40 6.99 26.74 -11.78
C LYS A 40 5.75 26.99 -12.63
N GLU A 41 5.60 28.24 -13.08
CA GLU A 41 4.52 28.65 -13.98
C GLU A 41 5.11 29.37 -15.18
N TYR A 42 4.77 28.93 -16.37
CA TYR A 42 5.23 29.46 -17.62
C TYR A 42 4.06 29.89 -18.49
N LYS A 43 4.17 31.03 -19.15
CA LYS A 43 3.28 31.43 -20.24
C LYS A 43 3.95 31.06 -21.55
N VAL A 44 3.26 30.32 -22.38
CA VAL A 44 3.71 29.95 -23.72
C VAL A 44 2.80 30.63 -24.73
N MET A 45 3.43 31.25 -25.74
CA MET A 45 2.74 31.92 -26.83
C MET A 45 3.20 31.29 -28.16
N ILE A 46 2.26 30.91 -28.99
CA ILE A 46 2.47 30.38 -30.35
C ILE A 46 1.84 31.36 -31.32
N SER A 47 2.57 31.78 -32.35
CA SER A 47 2.05 32.75 -33.33
C SER A 47 0.89 32.16 -34.13
N ALA A 48 -0.09 33.02 -34.48
CA ALA A 48 -1.18 32.66 -35.35
C ALA A 48 -0.70 32.05 -36.70
N GLN A 49 0.43 32.54 -37.19
CA GLN A 49 1.03 32.05 -38.44
C GLN A 49 1.52 30.59 -38.30
N ASP A 50 2.14 30.25 -37.16
CA ASP A 50 2.64 28.89 -36.94
C ASP A 50 1.50 27.92 -36.66
N PHE A 51 0.47 28.35 -35.94
CA PHE A 51 -0.75 27.61 -35.76
C PHE A 51 -1.44 27.27 -37.12
N GLU A 52 -1.63 28.25 -37.98
CA GLU A 52 -2.28 28.05 -39.29
C GLU A 52 -1.41 27.18 -40.23
N LYS A 53 -0.08 27.25 -40.17
CA LYS A 53 0.81 26.34 -40.91
C LYS A 53 0.58 24.86 -40.49
N GLU A 54 0.48 24.61 -39.20
CA GLU A 54 0.20 23.22 -38.71
C GLU A 54 -1.19 22.75 -39.12
N VAL A 55 -2.20 23.63 -39.07
CA VAL A 55 -3.56 23.32 -39.58
C VAL A 55 -3.50 22.95 -41.05
N ASP A 56 -2.78 23.75 -41.88
CA ASP A 56 -2.64 23.47 -43.29
C ASP A 56 -1.85 22.19 -43.58
N ALA A 57 -0.81 21.91 -42.80
CA ALA A 57 -0.07 20.64 -42.90
C ALA A 57 -0.99 19.44 -42.59
N LYS A 58 -1.77 19.52 -41.52
CA LYS A 58 -2.70 18.46 -41.12
C LYS A 58 -3.82 18.25 -42.13
N ILE A 59 -4.39 19.33 -42.70
CA ILE A 59 -5.38 19.24 -43.78
C ILE A 59 -4.80 18.56 -45.01
N ASN A 60 -3.54 18.90 -45.39
CA ASN A 60 -2.84 18.28 -46.50
C ASN A 60 -2.56 16.78 -46.25
N GLU A 61 -2.33 16.38 -45.01
CA GLU A 61 -2.19 14.99 -44.62
C GLU A 61 -3.52 14.23 -44.78
N ILE A 62 -4.60 14.79 -44.24
CA ILE A 62 -5.96 14.25 -44.37
C ILE A 62 -6.37 14.16 -45.84
N ALA A 63 -5.98 15.14 -46.67
CA ALA A 63 -6.27 15.16 -48.11
C ALA A 63 -5.76 13.90 -48.84
N LYS A 64 -4.69 13.27 -48.36
CA LYS A 64 -4.11 12.06 -48.97
C LYS A 64 -4.95 10.80 -48.70
N THR A 65 -5.67 10.75 -47.59
CA THR A 65 -6.35 9.55 -47.09
C THR A 65 -7.88 9.60 -47.14
N VAL A 66 -8.46 10.82 -47.10
CA VAL A 66 -9.89 11.01 -46.96
C VAL A 66 -10.63 10.61 -48.24
N LYS A 67 -11.77 9.92 -48.08
CA LYS A 67 -12.73 9.63 -49.14
C LYS A 67 -13.89 10.59 -49.02
N LEU A 68 -14.03 11.50 -49.97
CA LEU A 68 -15.16 12.40 -50.08
C LEU A 68 -16.12 11.94 -51.18
N PRO A 69 -17.47 11.97 -50.99
CA PRO A 69 -18.43 11.68 -52.04
C PRO A 69 -18.19 12.60 -53.24
N GLY A 70 -18.08 12.04 -54.42
CA GLY A 70 -17.81 12.77 -55.65
C GLY A 70 -16.36 12.95 -56.04
N PHE A 71 -15.41 12.54 -55.20
CA PHE A 71 -13.97 12.63 -55.48
C PHE A 71 -13.24 11.31 -55.24
N ARG A 72 -12.26 11.04 -56.12
CA ARG A 72 -11.35 9.90 -55.90
C ARG A 72 -10.51 10.17 -54.65
N ALA A 73 -10.22 9.13 -53.85
CA ALA A 73 -9.36 9.24 -52.64
C ALA A 73 -8.05 10.00 -52.96
N GLY A 74 -7.71 11.02 -52.19
CA GLY A 74 -6.52 11.84 -52.39
C GLY A 74 -6.60 12.92 -53.48
N LYS A 75 -7.79 13.17 -54.08
CA LYS A 75 -7.99 14.16 -55.14
C LYS A 75 -9.03 15.21 -54.81
N ALA A 76 -9.47 15.29 -53.56
CA ALA A 76 -10.39 16.34 -53.13
C ALA A 76 -9.65 17.69 -53.03
N PRO A 77 -10.29 18.82 -53.48
CA PRO A 77 -9.72 20.15 -53.35
C PRO A 77 -9.49 20.53 -51.86
N VAL A 78 -8.30 21.04 -51.55
CA VAL A 78 -7.94 21.42 -50.17
C VAL A 78 -8.90 22.45 -49.59
N SER A 79 -9.45 23.35 -50.41
CA SER A 79 -10.44 24.36 -49.99
C SER A 79 -11.71 23.73 -49.46
N MET A 80 -12.22 22.65 -50.09
CA MET A 80 -13.40 21.92 -49.60
C MET A 80 -13.11 21.17 -48.31
N LEU A 81 -11.89 20.62 -48.18
CA LEU A 81 -11.45 19.96 -46.94
C LEU A 81 -11.36 20.95 -45.80
N LYS A 82 -10.77 22.15 -46.06
CA LYS A 82 -10.76 23.23 -45.09
C LYS A 82 -12.16 23.58 -44.62
N GLN A 83 -13.09 23.80 -45.56
CA GLN A 83 -14.47 24.17 -45.21
C GLN A 83 -15.18 23.08 -44.36
N LYS A 84 -14.94 21.80 -44.64
CA LYS A 84 -15.65 20.70 -44.00
C LYS A 84 -15.03 20.25 -42.69
N TYR A 85 -13.68 20.27 -42.60
CA TYR A 85 -12.94 19.68 -41.51
C TYR A 85 -12.17 20.71 -40.65
N ALA A 86 -12.18 22.01 -41.02
CA ALA A 86 -11.40 23.03 -40.32
C ALA A 86 -11.62 23.04 -38.83
N ALA A 87 -12.84 23.01 -38.33
CA ALA A 87 -13.16 23.06 -36.92
C ALA A 87 -12.57 21.84 -36.15
N SER A 88 -12.73 20.63 -36.71
CA SER A 88 -12.19 19.41 -36.10
C SER A 88 -10.66 19.38 -36.12
N VAL A 89 -10.07 19.79 -37.26
CA VAL A 89 -8.61 19.83 -37.43
C VAL A 89 -7.99 20.91 -36.54
N LYS A 90 -8.60 22.06 -36.38
CA LYS A 90 -8.13 23.11 -35.48
C LYS A 90 -8.09 22.61 -34.01
N GLY A 91 -9.13 21.86 -33.57
CA GLY A 91 -9.12 21.26 -32.23
C GLY A 91 -7.99 20.24 -32.04
N GLU A 92 -7.79 19.34 -33.02
CA GLU A 92 -6.70 18.33 -32.98
C GLU A 92 -5.32 19.00 -33.00
N VAL A 93 -5.11 20.00 -33.85
CA VAL A 93 -3.86 20.74 -33.95
C VAL A 93 -3.59 21.53 -32.68
N LEU A 94 -4.63 22.12 -32.07
CA LEU A 94 -4.50 22.82 -30.79
C LEU A 94 -3.95 21.89 -29.69
N GLU A 95 -4.56 20.72 -29.53
CA GLU A 95 -4.11 19.73 -28.53
C GLU A 95 -2.68 19.25 -28.81
N ASP A 96 -2.37 18.95 -30.07
CA ASP A 96 -1.05 18.49 -30.49
C ASP A 96 0.04 19.57 -30.29
N LEU A 97 -0.24 20.83 -30.63
CA LEU A 97 0.69 21.93 -30.44
C LEU A 97 0.93 22.23 -28.96
N VAL A 98 -0.12 22.31 -28.17
CA VAL A 98 -0.01 22.53 -26.71
C VAL A 98 0.84 21.44 -26.08
N ARG A 99 0.60 20.17 -26.43
CA ARG A 99 1.39 19.02 -25.93
C ARG A 99 2.85 19.13 -26.35
N LYS A 100 3.12 19.28 -27.67
CA LYS A 100 4.49 19.37 -28.20
C LYS A 100 5.27 20.54 -27.58
N SER A 101 4.63 21.71 -27.50
CA SER A 101 5.28 22.90 -26.93
C SER A 101 5.55 22.75 -25.44
N THR A 102 4.68 22.06 -24.70
CA THR A 102 4.92 21.72 -23.28
C THR A 102 6.10 20.75 -23.15
N ASP A 103 6.19 19.74 -24.00
CA ASP A 103 7.31 18.78 -24.00
C ASP A 103 8.64 19.47 -24.36
N GLU A 104 8.62 20.43 -25.32
CA GLU A 104 9.79 21.23 -25.67
C GLU A 104 10.19 22.17 -24.53
N LEU A 105 9.24 22.86 -23.89
CA LEU A 105 9.48 23.66 -22.70
C LEU A 105 10.18 22.88 -21.59
N ILE A 106 9.67 21.67 -21.28
CA ILE A 106 10.24 20.78 -20.25
C ILE A 106 11.69 20.43 -20.61
N LYS A 107 11.98 20.10 -21.86
CA LYS A 107 13.32 19.74 -22.33
C LYS A 107 14.28 20.96 -22.33
N ASP A 108 13.84 22.08 -22.88
CA ASP A 108 14.68 23.28 -23.02
C ASP A 108 15.06 23.91 -21.66
N LYS A 109 14.17 23.80 -20.69
CA LYS A 109 14.40 24.27 -19.31
C LYS A 109 14.95 23.20 -18.38
N ASN A 110 15.22 21.98 -18.86
CA ASN A 110 15.66 20.83 -18.06
C ASN A 110 14.76 20.59 -16.83
N LEU A 111 13.44 20.74 -17.01
CA LEU A 111 12.48 20.53 -15.95
C LEU A 111 12.27 19.04 -15.72
N ARG A 112 12.02 18.66 -14.47
CA ARG A 112 11.69 17.30 -14.06
C ARG A 112 10.32 17.31 -13.37
N PRO A 113 9.20 17.40 -14.12
CA PRO A 113 7.87 17.46 -13.51
C PRO A 113 7.61 16.25 -12.62
N ALA A 114 7.10 16.48 -11.42
CA ALA A 114 6.70 15.44 -10.48
C ALA A 114 5.39 14.75 -10.88
N MET A 115 4.53 15.51 -11.57
CA MET A 115 3.25 15.05 -12.12
C MET A 115 3.03 15.66 -13.51
N MET A 116 1.98 15.22 -14.20
CA MET A 116 1.60 15.86 -15.47
C MET A 116 1.34 17.34 -15.22
N PRO A 117 1.93 18.24 -16.04
CA PRO A 117 1.70 19.67 -15.94
C PRO A 117 0.22 20.02 -16.08
N ASP A 118 -0.24 21.00 -15.33
CA ASP A 118 -1.55 21.60 -15.51
C ASP A 118 -1.47 22.67 -16.60
N ILE A 119 -2.29 22.55 -17.62
CA ILE A 119 -2.27 23.40 -18.80
C ILE A 119 -3.59 24.15 -18.90
N LYS A 120 -3.51 25.48 -18.92
CA LYS A 120 -4.66 26.37 -19.03
C LYS A 120 -4.54 27.29 -20.24
N ILE A 121 -5.41 27.11 -21.22
CA ILE A 121 -5.48 28.03 -22.37
C ILE A 121 -6.08 29.35 -21.90
N THR A 122 -5.30 30.43 -22.05
CA THR A 122 -5.68 31.78 -21.62
C THR A 122 -6.23 32.62 -22.74
N ALA A 123 -5.74 32.44 -23.98
CA ALA A 123 -6.29 33.09 -25.15
C ALA A 123 -6.18 32.19 -26.39
N PHE A 124 -7.28 32.05 -27.12
CA PHE A 124 -7.32 31.41 -28.42
C PHE A 124 -8.51 31.90 -29.20
N LYS A 125 -8.26 32.62 -30.27
CA LYS A 125 -9.25 33.04 -31.26
C LYS A 125 -8.67 32.90 -32.66
N ASP A 126 -9.55 32.70 -33.63
CA ASP A 126 -9.16 32.55 -35.02
C ASP A 126 -8.39 33.80 -35.51
N GLY A 127 -7.15 33.60 -35.97
CA GLY A 127 -6.27 34.65 -36.45
C GLY A 127 -5.48 35.40 -35.36
N GLU A 128 -5.68 35.07 -34.09
CA GLU A 128 -4.89 35.58 -32.97
C GLU A 128 -3.87 34.52 -32.49
N ASP A 129 -2.85 34.95 -31.76
CA ASP A 129 -1.85 34.04 -31.18
C ASP A 129 -2.50 33.13 -30.13
N LEU A 130 -2.03 31.87 -30.07
CA LEU A 130 -2.42 30.95 -29.03
C LEU A 130 -1.57 31.22 -27.78
N GLU A 131 -2.25 31.52 -26.68
CA GLU A 131 -1.61 31.68 -25.38
C GLU A 131 -2.12 30.65 -24.39
N PHE A 132 -1.19 30.01 -23.68
CA PHE A 132 -1.53 29.09 -22.60
C PHE A 132 -0.51 29.16 -21.46
N GLU A 133 -0.97 28.84 -20.27
CA GLU A 133 -0.15 28.73 -19.07
C GLU A 133 0.11 27.27 -18.75
N VAL A 134 1.35 26.99 -18.40
CA VAL A 134 1.81 25.66 -17.96
C VAL A 134 2.27 25.78 -16.51
N SER A 135 1.53 25.14 -15.62
CA SER A 135 1.88 25.07 -14.20
C SER A 135 2.38 23.66 -13.86
N LEU A 136 3.52 23.58 -13.22
CA LEU A 136 4.12 22.29 -12.84
C LEU A 136 4.88 22.39 -11.52
N GLU A 137 5.04 21.25 -10.89
CA GLU A 137 5.94 21.10 -9.74
C GLU A 137 7.12 20.23 -10.14
N ASN A 138 8.34 20.73 -9.95
CA ASN A 138 9.54 19.96 -10.22
C ASN A 138 9.85 18.96 -9.12
N LEU A 139 10.49 17.86 -9.50
CA LEU A 139 11.18 17.00 -8.54
C LEU A 139 12.34 17.77 -7.90
N PRO A 140 12.56 17.61 -6.59
CA PRO A 140 13.72 18.20 -5.92
C PRO A 140 15.03 17.60 -6.44
N GLU A 141 16.12 18.36 -6.34
CA GLU A 141 17.46 17.83 -6.50
C GLU A 141 17.89 17.16 -5.20
N ILE A 142 17.96 15.84 -5.22
CA ILE A 142 18.37 15.03 -4.07
C ILE A 142 19.77 14.53 -4.35
N LYS A 143 20.72 14.83 -3.46
CA LYS A 143 22.06 14.24 -3.49
C LYS A 143 22.08 13.11 -2.49
N ALA A 144 22.22 11.89 -2.96
CA ALA A 144 22.38 10.73 -2.10
C ALA A 144 23.78 10.79 -1.48
N GLU A 145 23.85 11.13 -0.20
CA GLU A 145 25.10 11.12 0.55
C GLU A 145 25.48 9.67 0.88
N LYS A 146 26.76 9.50 1.33
CA LYS A 146 27.25 8.17 1.73
C LYS A 146 26.51 7.67 2.96
N PHE A 147 25.99 6.45 2.89
CA PHE A 147 25.24 5.81 3.97
C PHE A 147 26.12 5.21 5.07
N GLU A 148 27.46 5.24 4.91
CA GLU A 148 28.45 4.67 5.83
C GLU A 148 28.39 5.28 7.25
N ASP A 149 27.83 6.48 7.40
CA ASP A 149 27.71 7.16 8.70
C ASP A 149 26.44 6.75 9.46
N ILE A 150 25.54 6.02 8.82
CA ILE A 150 24.32 5.51 9.46
C ILE A 150 24.69 4.23 10.22
N ALA A 151 24.42 4.21 11.52
CA ALA A 151 24.58 3.02 12.35
C ALA A 151 23.20 2.52 12.79
N LEU A 152 22.91 1.25 12.54
CA LEU A 152 21.63 0.61 12.84
C LEU A 152 21.83 -0.64 13.68
N ASP A 153 20.89 -0.89 14.59
CA ASP A 153 20.85 -2.12 15.38
C ASP A 153 20.06 -3.19 14.62
N LYS A 154 20.69 -4.32 14.36
CA LYS A 154 20.04 -5.52 13.81
C LYS A 154 19.74 -6.47 14.95
N TYR A 155 18.47 -6.59 15.28
CA TYR A 155 17.99 -7.48 16.35
C TYR A 155 17.91 -8.91 15.85
N MET A 156 18.46 -9.86 16.59
CA MET A 156 18.40 -11.29 16.30
C MET A 156 17.90 -12.03 17.52
N ALA A 157 17.16 -13.11 17.33
CA ALA A 157 16.77 -14.04 18.39
C ALA A 157 17.21 -15.46 18.03
N GLU A 158 17.63 -16.20 19.04
CA GLU A 158 17.97 -17.61 18.88
C GLU A 158 16.74 -18.47 19.10
N VAL A 159 16.60 -19.52 18.30
CA VAL A 159 15.48 -20.47 18.43
C VAL A 159 15.78 -21.41 19.61
N ALA A 160 15.01 -21.27 20.68
CA ALA A 160 15.13 -22.16 21.82
C ALA A 160 14.54 -23.55 21.50
N ALA A 161 15.18 -24.61 22.01
CA ALA A 161 14.68 -25.98 21.84
C ALA A 161 13.25 -26.15 22.35
N GLU A 162 12.89 -25.46 23.42
CA GLU A 162 11.55 -25.46 24.02
C GLU A 162 10.47 -24.91 23.06
N GLU A 163 10.82 -23.97 22.20
CA GLU A 163 9.89 -23.41 21.19
C GLU A 163 9.62 -24.41 20.07
N VAL A 164 10.67 -25.12 19.65
CA VAL A 164 10.55 -26.22 18.69
C VAL A 164 9.67 -27.31 19.29
N ASP A 165 9.86 -27.65 20.58
CA ASP A 165 9.02 -28.64 21.27
C ASP A 165 7.57 -28.18 21.42
N LYS A 166 7.33 -26.91 21.72
CA LYS A 166 5.97 -26.35 21.76
C LYS A 166 5.29 -26.43 20.39
N ALA A 167 5.99 -26.04 19.33
CA ALA A 167 5.48 -26.10 17.97
C ALA A 167 5.18 -27.54 17.53
N LEU A 168 6.10 -28.47 17.82
CA LEU A 168 5.93 -29.89 17.55
C LEU A 168 4.71 -30.48 18.28
N ASN A 169 4.59 -30.17 19.57
CA ASN A 169 3.43 -30.58 20.37
C ASN A 169 2.11 -29.99 19.85
N TYR A 170 2.11 -28.74 19.42
CA TYR A 170 0.94 -28.10 18.83
C TYR A 170 0.52 -28.79 17.53
N ILE A 171 1.48 -29.12 16.65
CA ILE A 171 1.23 -29.88 15.42
C ILE A 171 0.65 -31.26 15.75
N ALA A 172 1.23 -31.96 16.72
CA ALA A 172 0.76 -33.28 17.18
C ALA A 172 -0.67 -33.18 17.73
N GLN A 173 -0.97 -32.15 18.52
CA GLN A 173 -2.31 -31.95 19.08
C GLN A 173 -3.35 -31.65 17.98
N SER A 174 -3.02 -30.84 17.00
CA SER A 174 -3.93 -30.49 15.91
C SER A 174 -4.22 -31.63 14.95
N ARG A 175 -3.37 -32.66 14.93
CA ARG A 175 -3.51 -33.86 14.08
C ARG A 175 -3.86 -35.14 14.82
N ARG A 176 -4.29 -35.05 16.10
CA ARG A 176 -4.72 -36.21 16.86
C ARG A 176 -5.87 -36.92 16.17
N GLU A 177 -5.68 -38.23 15.90
CA GLU A 177 -6.79 -39.09 15.56
C GLU A 177 -7.72 -39.22 16.76
N ARG A 178 -9.01 -39.30 16.49
CA ARG A 178 -10.03 -39.52 17.51
C ARG A 178 -10.55 -40.97 17.39
N THR A 179 -10.51 -41.71 18.49
CA THR A 179 -11.03 -43.05 18.56
C THR A 179 -12.33 -43.07 19.37
N LYS A 180 -13.31 -43.82 18.89
CA LYS A 180 -14.59 -43.99 19.59
C LYS A 180 -14.34 -44.67 20.93
N VAL A 181 -14.84 -44.06 22.01
CA VAL A 181 -14.82 -44.69 23.34
C VAL A 181 -15.84 -45.83 23.37
N THR A 182 -15.36 -47.05 23.58
CA THR A 182 -16.20 -48.24 23.66
C THR A 182 -16.64 -48.55 25.09
N GLU A 183 -15.98 -47.93 26.06
CA GLU A 183 -16.30 -48.09 27.48
C GLU A 183 -17.45 -47.16 27.89
N ASP A 184 -18.34 -47.65 28.79
CA ASP A 184 -19.40 -46.83 29.36
C ASP A 184 -18.81 -45.88 30.43
N ARG A 185 -18.14 -44.83 29.99
CA ARG A 185 -17.58 -43.81 30.86
C ARG A 185 -18.14 -42.40 30.57
N ALA A 186 -18.05 -41.55 31.56
CA ALA A 186 -18.39 -40.13 31.41
C ALA A 186 -17.36 -39.36 30.59
N ALA A 187 -17.81 -38.36 29.86
CA ALA A 187 -17.00 -37.43 29.08
C ALA A 187 -16.07 -36.63 29.98
N LYS A 188 -14.82 -36.47 29.57
CA LYS A 188 -13.78 -35.72 30.26
C LYS A 188 -13.37 -34.53 29.41
N LYS A 189 -12.71 -33.55 30.02
CA LYS A 189 -12.08 -32.44 29.30
C LYS A 189 -11.02 -33.00 28.32
N GLY A 190 -11.06 -32.56 27.07
CA GLY A 190 -10.22 -33.07 25.98
C GLY A 190 -10.88 -34.21 25.15
N ASP A 191 -11.98 -34.80 25.59
CA ASP A 191 -12.76 -35.71 24.76
C ASP A 191 -13.54 -34.95 23.69
N THR A 192 -13.85 -35.59 22.59
CA THR A 192 -14.75 -35.05 21.56
C THR A 192 -16.10 -35.75 21.65
N THR A 193 -17.14 -34.96 21.87
CA THR A 193 -18.53 -35.46 21.85
C THR A 193 -19.13 -35.16 20.48
N VAL A 194 -19.75 -36.19 19.85
CA VAL A 194 -20.60 -35.97 18.67
C VAL A 194 -21.99 -35.69 19.17
N ILE A 195 -22.46 -34.46 18.92
CA ILE A 195 -23.73 -33.96 19.47
C ILE A 195 -24.71 -33.55 18.38
N ASP A 196 -25.99 -33.77 18.69
CA ASP A 196 -27.09 -33.06 18.07
C ASP A 196 -27.53 -31.98 19.05
N PHE A 197 -27.77 -30.78 18.57
CA PHE A 197 -28.24 -29.69 19.43
C PHE A 197 -29.27 -28.81 18.73
N VAL A 198 -30.20 -28.28 19.53
CA VAL A 198 -31.19 -27.30 19.12
C VAL A 198 -31.24 -26.19 20.16
N GLY A 199 -30.86 -24.99 19.78
CA GLY A 199 -30.85 -23.80 20.62
C GLY A 199 -32.13 -23.01 20.53
N SER A 200 -32.62 -22.53 21.67
CA SER A 200 -33.78 -21.66 21.79
C SER A 200 -33.48 -20.50 22.73
N VAL A 201 -34.06 -19.33 22.42
CA VAL A 201 -34.09 -18.12 23.28
C VAL A 201 -35.56 -17.84 23.57
N ASP A 202 -35.92 -17.67 24.83
CA ASP A 202 -37.32 -17.48 25.26
C ASP A 202 -38.29 -18.57 24.72
N GLY A 203 -37.78 -19.82 24.52
CA GLY A 203 -38.56 -20.93 24.01
C GLY A 203 -38.72 -20.94 22.47
N VAL A 204 -38.12 -20.02 21.74
CA VAL A 204 -38.18 -19.96 20.28
C VAL A 204 -36.82 -20.33 19.68
N GLU A 205 -36.81 -21.31 18.74
CA GLU A 205 -35.62 -21.68 18.02
C GLU A 205 -35.09 -20.47 17.19
N PHE A 206 -33.76 -20.31 17.09
CA PHE A 206 -33.15 -19.26 16.32
C PHE A 206 -32.29 -19.83 15.18
N GLN A 207 -32.13 -19.02 14.14
CA GLN A 207 -31.35 -19.43 12.96
C GLN A 207 -29.87 -19.60 13.33
N GLY A 208 -29.28 -20.73 12.97
CA GLY A 208 -27.91 -21.12 13.34
C GLY A 208 -27.79 -21.80 14.71
N GLY A 209 -28.90 -21.97 15.46
CA GLY A 209 -28.93 -22.69 16.75
C GLY A 209 -29.02 -24.17 16.66
N LYS A 210 -29.08 -24.78 15.46
CA LYS A 210 -29.25 -26.22 15.26
C LYS A 210 -28.06 -26.83 14.54
N GLY A 211 -27.56 -27.96 15.06
CA GLY A 211 -26.53 -28.80 14.44
C GLY A 211 -26.80 -30.28 14.68
N ASN A 212 -26.44 -31.10 13.71
CA ASN A 212 -26.52 -32.56 13.82
C ASN A 212 -25.14 -33.15 13.57
N ASP A 213 -24.82 -34.24 14.27
CA ASP A 213 -23.54 -34.95 14.18
C ASP A 213 -22.32 -34.02 14.32
N TYR A 214 -22.43 -33.00 15.16
CA TYR A 214 -21.39 -31.99 15.32
C TYR A 214 -20.31 -32.51 16.28
N PRO A 215 -19.03 -32.62 15.84
CA PRO A 215 -17.95 -33.01 16.71
C PRO A 215 -17.50 -31.83 17.55
N LEU A 216 -17.73 -31.85 18.85
CA LEU A 216 -17.34 -30.83 19.82
C LEU A 216 -16.28 -31.38 20.79
N GLU A 217 -15.10 -30.77 20.78
CA GLU A 217 -14.03 -31.05 21.73
C GLU A 217 -14.27 -30.27 23.04
N LEU A 218 -14.41 -31.00 24.15
CA LEU A 218 -14.71 -30.41 25.45
C LEU A 218 -13.50 -29.69 26.05
N GLY A 219 -13.67 -28.43 26.32
CA GLY A 219 -12.62 -27.53 26.81
C GLY A 219 -11.84 -26.80 25.70
N SER A 220 -12.33 -26.88 24.45
CA SER A 220 -11.76 -26.14 23.31
C SER A 220 -12.10 -24.66 23.35
N GLY A 221 -13.19 -24.25 24.01
CA GLY A 221 -13.71 -22.89 23.97
C GLY A 221 -14.36 -22.50 22.64
N SER A 222 -14.67 -23.48 21.78
CA SER A 222 -15.29 -23.25 20.46
C SER A 222 -16.75 -22.83 20.52
N PHE A 223 -17.43 -23.16 21.63
CA PHE A 223 -18.82 -22.81 21.89
C PHE A 223 -18.93 -21.65 22.90
N ILE A 224 -20.16 -21.21 23.13
CA ILE A 224 -20.48 -20.17 24.09
C ILE A 224 -19.95 -20.59 25.49
N PRO A 225 -19.33 -19.66 26.25
CA PRO A 225 -18.77 -19.95 27.56
C PRO A 225 -19.79 -20.71 28.48
N GLY A 226 -19.32 -21.78 29.10
CA GLY A 226 -20.14 -22.64 29.95
C GLY A 226 -20.98 -23.71 29.23
N PHE A 227 -20.95 -23.75 27.90
CA PHE A 227 -21.64 -24.83 27.14
C PHE A 227 -20.93 -26.17 27.29
N GLU A 228 -19.62 -26.20 27.00
CA GLU A 228 -18.80 -27.42 27.03
C GLU A 228 -18.69 -27.97 28.45
N ASP A 229 -18.61 -27.12 29.45
CA ASP A 229 -18.50 -27.53 30.87
C ASP A 229 -19.69 -28.34 31.36
N GLN A 230 -20.91 -28.08 30.84
CA GLN A 230 -22.12 -28.80 31.23
C GLN A 230 -22.23 -30.18 30.57
N LEU A 231 -21.43 -30.43 29.53
CA LEU A 231 -21.33 -31.75 28.88
C LEU A 231 -20.26 -32.63 29.52
N ILE A 232 -19.32 -32.07 30.28
CA ILE A 232 -18.35 -32.86 31.06
C ILE A 232 -19.11 -33.67 32.12
N GLY A 233 -18.75 -34.94 32.21
CA GLY A 233 -19.40 -35.85 33.13
C GLY A 233 -20.66 -36.57 32.60
N LYS A 234 -21.10 -36.23 31.38
CA LYS A 234 -22.21 -36.87 30.69
C LYS A 234 -21.73 -38.07 29.86
N LYS A 235 -22.62 -38.97 29.47
CA LYS A 235 -22.33 -40.17 28.69
C LYS A 235 -22.91 -40.11 27.29
N ALA A 236 -22.42 -40.96 26.41
CA ALA A 236 -23.07 -41.20 25.12
C ALA A 236 -24.50 -41.70 25.32
N GLY A 237 -25.46 -41.12 24.58
CA GLY A 237 -26.89 -41.36 24.73
C GLY A 237 -27.64 -40.41 25.67
N ASP A 238 -26.93 -39.59 26.44
CA ASP A 238 -27.56 -38.62 27.35
C ASP A 238 -28.15 -37.43 26.57
N LYS A 239 -29.33 -36.99 27.08
CA LYS A 239 -29.98 -35.73 26.64
C LYS A 239 -29.88 -34.72 27.76
N VAL A 240 -29.32 -33.53 27.43
CA VAL A 240 -28.98 -32.52 28.38
C VAL A 240 -29.50 -31.17 27.91
N ASP A 241 -30.18 -30.44 28.77
CA ASP A 241 -30.51 -29.03 28.52
C ASP A 241 -29.37 -28.15 29.03
N VAL A 242 -28.57 -27.64 28.08
CA VAL A 242 -27.42 -26.74 28.35
C VAL A 242 -27.91 -25.30 28.40
N LYS A 243 -27.76 -24.65 29.56
CA LYS A 243 -28.19 -23.28 29.78
C LYS A 243 -26.97 -22.38 29.74
N VAL A 244 -26.96 -21.42 28.84
CA VAL A 244 -25.84 -20.48 28.65
C VAL A 244 -26.35 -19.07 28.35
N LYS A 245 -25.50 -18.08 28.61
CA LYS A 245 -25.78 -16.67 28.26
C LYS A 245 -24.86 -16.27 27.13
N PHE A 246 -25.41 -15.71 26.07
CA PHE A 246 -24.61 -15.14 25.00
C PHE A 246 -23.76 -13.96 25.51
N PRO A 247 -22.50 -13.83 25.13
CA PRO A 247 -21.68 -12.65 25.40
C PRO A 247 -22.34 -11.35 24.91
N GLU A 248 -22.08 -10.23 25.56
CA GLU A 248 -22.65 -8.92 25.16
C GLU A 248 -22.13 -8.43 23.81
N ASP A 249 -20.92 -8.83 23.45
CA ASP A 249 -20.24 -8.56 22.19
C ASP A 249 -20.47 -9.60 21.11
N TYR A 250 -21.47 -10.49 21.28
CA TYR A 250 -21.74 -11.53 20.29
C TYR A 250 -22.12 -10.94 18.93
N HIS A 251 -21.55 -11.51 17.85
CA HIS A 251 -21.69 -10.99 16.49
C HIS A 251 -23.16 -10.83 16.03
N ALA A 252 -24.08 -11.70 16.49
CA ALA A 252 -25.51 -11.59 16.23
C ALA A 252 -26.18 -10.71 17.27
N LYS A 253 -26.42 -9.43 16.96
CA LYS A 253 -27.00 -8.41 17.87
C LYS A 253 -28.35 -8.81 18.49
N ASN A 254 -29.12 -9.64 17.80
CA ASN A 254 -30.42 -10.16 18.28
C ASN A 254 -30.30 -11.25 19.36
N LEU A 255 -29.09 -11.81 19.54
CA LEU A 255 -28.79 -12.86 20.54
C LEU A 255 -27.88 -12.34 21.65
N ALA A 256 -27.11 -11.28 21.43
CA ALA A 256 -26.17 -10.72 22.40
C ALA A 256 -26.82 -10.45 23.76
N GLY A 257 -26.17 -10.93 24.84
CA GLY A 257 -26.61 -10.76 26.23
C GLY A 257 -27.84 -11.58 26.63
N LYS A 258 -28.43 -12.39 25.74
CA LYS A 258 -29.63 -13.19 26.04
C LYS A 258 -29.30 -14.57 26.62
N ASP A 259 -30.19 -15.07 27.47
CA ASP A 259 -30.13 -16.44 27.95
C ASP A 259 -30.67 -17.40 26.87
N ALA A 260 -29.96 -18.50 26.65
CA ALA A 260 -30.33 -19.53 25.70
C ALA A 260 -30.32 -20.89 26.35
N VAL A 261 -31.20 -21.76 25.87
CA VAL A 261 -31.27 -23.17 26.27
C VAL A 261 -31.04 -24.02 25.03
N PHE A 262 -30.05 -24.90 25.09
CA PHE A 262 -29.74 -25.84 24.04
C PHE A 262 -30.15 -27.26 24.50
N ALA A 263 -31.10 -27.84 23.81
CA ALA A 263 -31.38 -29.28 23.95
C ALA A 263 -30.28 -30.04 23.19
N VAL A 264 -29.42 -30.73 23.93
CA VAL A 264 -28.26 -31.45 23.38
C VAL A 264 -28.41 -32.92 23.59
N GLU A 265 -28.23 -33.73 22.53
CA GLU A 265 -28.13 -35.19 22.58
C GLU A 265 -26.68 -35.59 22.24
N ILE A 266 -26.03 -36.29 23.15
CA ILE A 266 -24.67 -36.83 22.95
C ILE A 266 -24.79 -38.20 22.27
N LYS A 267 -24.44 -38.26 20.98
CA LYS A 267 -24.51 -39.52 20.21
C LYS A 267 -23.34 -40.44 20.47
N GLU A 268 -22.14 -39.85 20.43
CA GLU A 268 -20.91 -40.61 20.56
C GLU A 268 -19.90 -39.84 21.39
N LEU A 269 -19.04 -40.58 22.07
CA LEU A 269 -17.88 -40.05 22.76
C LEU A 269 -16.62 -40.58 22.06
N MET A 270 -15.73 -39.66 21.73
CA MET A 270 -14.42 -39.96 21.14
C MET A 270 -13.33 -39.45 22.05
N GLU A 271 -12.28 -40.21 22.24
CA GLU A 271 -11.09 -39.78 22.95
C GLU A 271 -9.94 -39.49 21.99
N PRO A 272 -9.13 -38.50 22.29
CA PRO A 272 -7.94 -38.23 21.48
C PRO A 272 -6.93 -39.36 21.67
N LYS A 273 -6.51 -39.98 20.57
CA LYS A 273 -5.40 -40.92 20.58
C LYS A 273 -4.10 -40.17 20.87
N GLU A 274 -3.32 -40.63 21.83
CA GLU A 274 -1.99 -40.05 22.04
C GLU A 274 -1.13 -40.23 20.80
N VAL A 275 -0.65 -39.09 20.25
CA VAL A 275 0.30 -39.08 19.15
C VAL A 275 1.69 -39.26 19.74
N LYS A 276 2.35 -40.34 19.41
CA LYS A 276 3.75 -40.53 19.75
C LYS A 276 4.58 -39.67 18.79
N LEU A 277 5.47 -38.86 19.37
CA LEU A 277 6.43 -38.06 18.62
C LEU A 277 7.62 -38.96 18.24
N ASP A 278 7.46 -39.67 17.13
CA ASP A 278 8.43 -40.60 16.58
C ASP A 278 8.62 -40.38 15.06
N ASP A 279 9.45 -41.20 14.45
CA ASP A 279 9.74 -41.11 13.02
C ASP A 279 8.51 -41.44 12.14
N GLU A 280 7.54 -42.19 12.65
CA GLU A 280 6.28 -42.48 11.92
C GLU A 280 5.44 -41.20 11.84
N PHE A 281 5.38 -40.46 12.94
CA PHE A 281 4.72 -39.17 12.97
C PHE A 281 5.40 -38.18 11.99
N ALA A 282 6.72 -38.13 11.99
CA ALA A 282 7.47 -37.27 11.06
C ALA A 282 7.18 -37.64 9.59
N LYS A 283 7.16 -38.91 9.25
CA LYS A 283 6.81 -39.39 7.90
C LYS A 283 5.39 -39.04 7.49
N SER A 284 4.44 -39.03 8.42
CA SER A 284 3.06 -38.58 8.15
C SER A 284 2.99 -37.09 7.77
N LEU A 285 4.00 -36.32 8.14
CA LEU A 285 4.17 -34.88 7.81
C LEU A 285 5.09 -34.62 6.61
N GLY A 286 5.64 -35.71 6.03
CA GLY A 286 6.50 -35.62 4.85
C GLY A 286 7.99 -35.51 5.13
N GLU A 287 8.40 -35.67 6.39
CA GLU A 287 9.81 -35.67 6.82
C GLU A 287 10.34 -37.08 7.05
N GLU A 288 11.62 -37.29 6.86
CA GLU A 288 12.23 -38.63 6.94
C GLU A 288 12.33 -39.18 8.38
N SER A 289 12.52 -38.29 9.36
CA SER A 289 12.71 -38.60 10.77
C SER A 289 12.23 -37.46 11.67
N LEU A 290 12.02 -37.75 12.96
CA LEU A 290 11.69 -36.75 13.96
C LEU A 290 12.76 -35.66 14.09
N GLU A 291 14.03 -36.02 13.92
CA GLU A 291 15.14 -35.07 13.91
C GLU A 291 15.01 -34.09 12.72
N LYS A 292 14.73 -34.60 11.52
CA LYS A 292 14.48 -33.76 10.33
C LYS A 292 13.26 -32.85 10.49
N LEU A 293 12.20 -33.35 11.09
CA LEU A 293 11.03 -32.54 11.41
C LEU A 293 11.38 -31.40 12.38
N ARG A 294 12.19 -31.68 13.42
CA ARG A 294 12.67 -30.66 14.35
C ARG A 294 13.54 -29.61 13.65
N GLU A 295 14.43 -30.02 12.76
CA GLU A 295 15.25 -29.13 11.95
C GLU A 295 14.36 -28.24 11.05
N ALA A 296 13.35 -28.80 10.40
CA ALA A 296 12.42 -28.06 9.55
C ALA A 296 11.61 -27.03 10.34
N ILE A 297 11.09 -27.41 11.52
CA ILE A 297 10.37 -26.50 12.44
C ILE A 297 11.32 -25.38 12.92
N SER A 298 12.52 -25.74 13.36
CA SER A 298 13.52 -24.75 13.82
C SER A 298 13.88 -23.78 12.68
N GLY A 299 14.08 -24.29 11.47
CA GLY A 299 14.34 -23.47 10.28
C GLY A 299 13.20 -22.50 9.96
N ARG A 300 11.94 -22.94 10.13
CA ARG A 300 10.77 -22.09 9.96
C ARG A 300 10.71 -20.97 11.01
N ILE A 301 10.85 -21.32 12.29
CA ILE A 301 10.86 -20.34 13.40
C ILE A 301 11.99 -19.32 13.18
N LYS A 302 13.19 -19.80 12.80
CA LYS A 302 14.32 -18.93 12.47
C LYS A 302 13.99 -17.97 11.32
N GLY A 303 13.34 -18.46 10.27
CA GLY A 303 12.89 -17.64 9.16
C GLY A 303 11.90 -16.55 9.59
N ASP A 304 10.96 -16.87 10.49
CA ASP A 304 10.01 -15.92 11.04
C ASP A 304 10.73 -14.83 11.88
N TYR A 305 11.77 -15.21 12.66
CA TYR A 305 12.60 -14.25 13.42
C TYR A 305 13.44 -13.36 12.49
N GLU A 306 14.04 -13.92 11.45
CA GLU A 306 14.78 -13.16 10.44
C GLU A 306 13.88 -12.16 9.72
N GLN A 307 12.64 -12.53 9.42
CA GLN A 307 11.66 -11.64 8.82
C GLN A 307 11.26 -10.50 9.77
N ALA A 308 11.00 -10.80 11.05
CA ALA A 308 10.70 -9.79 12.07
C ALA A 308 11.89 -8.82 12.26
N SER A 309 13.11 -9.35 12.37
CA SER A 309 14.35 -8.58 12.43
C SER A 309 14.51 -7.65 11.23
N ARG A 310 14.29 -8.17 10.02
CA ARG A 310 14.36 -7.40 8.77
C ARG A 310 13.34 -6.26 8.74
N MET A 311 12.12 -6.52 9.18
CA MET A 311 11.08 -5.46 9.25
C MET A 311 11.48 -4.33 10.19
N LYS A 312 12.02 -4.64 11.38
CA LYS A 312 12.55 -3.65 12.32
C LYS A 312 13.71 -2.87 11.73
N LEU A 313 14.65 -3.57 11.11
CA LEU A 313 15.83 -2.96 10.49
C LEU A 313 15.43 -2.03 9.33
N LYS A 314 14.51 -2.44 8.47
CA LYS A 314 13.96 -1.60 7.39
C LYS A 314 13.31 -0.34 7.97
N LYS A 315 12.48 -0.48 9.02
CA LYS A 315 11.85 0.67 9.68
C LYS A 315 12.89 1.63 10.25
N ALA A 316 13.90 1.10 10.97
CA ALA A 316 14.99 1.91 11.54
C ALA A 316 15.79 2.64 10.45
N LEU A 317 16.07 1.97 9.32
CA LEU A 317 16.70 2.59 8.16
C LEU A 317 15.86 3.74 7.61
N LEU A 318 14.57 3.52 7.34
CA LEU A 318 13.69 4.55 6.81
C LEU A 318 13.52 5.73 7.79
N ASP A 319 13.50 5.48 9.11
CA ASP A 319 13.49 6.51 10.14
C ASP A 319 14.80 7.31 10.14
N ALA A 320 15.95 6.66 9.99
CA ALA A 320 17.25 7.30 9.89
C ALA A 320 17.38 8.17 8.63
N LEU A 321 16.93 7.65 7.48
CA LEU A 321 16.90 8.39 6.21
C LEU A 321 15.96 9.60 6.27
N ASP A 322 14.78 9.47 6.88
CA ASP A 322 13.85 10.58 7.04
C ASP A 322 14.42 11.72 7.89
N ASN A 323 15.21 11.38 8.91
CA ASN A 323 15.88 12.36 9.77
C ASN A 323 17.12 12.98 9.13
N ALA A 324 17.88 12.22 8.32
CA ALA A 324 19.13 12.65 7.71
C ALA A 324 18.89 13.61 6.54
N TYR A 325 17.84 13.39 5.76
CA TYR A 325 17.55 14.17 4.57
C TYR A 325 16.42 15.19 4.83
N ASN A 326 16.64 16.42 4.43
CA ASN A 326 15.63 17.47 4.51
C ASN A 326 15.56 18.23 3.18
N PHE A 327 14.48 18.05 2.45
CA PHE A 327 14.20 18.73 1.19
C PHE A 327 12.69 18.95 1.02
N ASP A 328 12.32 19.92 0.20
CA ASP A 328 10.93 20.19 -0.11
C ASP A 328 10.35 19.08 -0.97
N VAL A 329 9.11 18.69 -0.69
CA VAL A 329 8.39 17.68 -1.47
C VAL A 329 7.31 18.33 -2.34
N PRO A 330 7.10 17.86 -3.58
CA PRO A 330 6.02 18.35 -4.44
C PRO A 330 4.66 18.15 -3.78
N GLN A 331 3.92 19.23 -3.62
CA GLN A 331 2.62 19.21 -2.92
C GLN A 331 1.60 18.33 -3.64
N GLY A 332 1.62 18.34 -4.98
CA GLY A 332 0.73 17.48 -5.77
C GLY A 332 0.91 15.98 -5.49
N LEU A 333 2.17 15.52 -5.29
CA LEU A 333 2.43 14.13 -4.89
C LEU A 333 1.93 13.84 -3.47
N VAL A 334 2.12 14.80 -2.55
CA VAL A 334 1.63 14.67 -1.17
C VAL A 334 0.10 14.57 -1.14
N ASP A 335 -0.59 15.41 -1.91
CA ASP A 335 -2.05 15.42 -1.96
C ASP A 335 -2.60 14.12 -2.60
N ALA A 336 -1.91 13.58 -3.62
CA ALA A 336 -2.27 12.30 -4.22
C ALA A 336 -2.09 11.13 -3.25
N GLU A 337 -0.97 11.08 -2.53
CA GLU A 337 -0.70 10.06 -1.52
C GLU A 337 -1.67 10.17 -0.33
N PHE A 338 -1.91 11.38 0.16
CA PHE A 338 -2.90 11.62 1.22
C PHE A 338 -4.29 11.12 0.81
N LYS A 339 -4.72 11.43 -0.43
CA LYS A 339 -6.01 10.96 -0.94
C LYS A 339 -6.10 9.44 -0.97
N SER A 340 -5.01 8.77 -1.35
CA SER A 340 -4.93 7.30 -1.36
C SER A 340 -5.03 6.71 0.04
N ILE A 341 -4.27 7.25 1.01
CA ILE A 341 -4.31 6.81 2.41
C ILE A 341 -5.71 7.05 3.01
N TYR A 342 -6.27 8.22 2.78
CA TYR A 342 -7.57 8.59 3.35
C TYR A 342 -8.72 7.74 2.76
N ALA A 343 -8.64 7.36 1.48
CA ALA A 343 -9.60 6.45 0.87
C ALA A 343 -9.55 5.04 1.51
N GLN A 344 -8.35 4.55 1.88
CA GLN A 344 -8.20 3.28 2.60
C GLN A 344 -8.81 3.36 4.01
N TYR A 345 -8.58 4.47 4.72
CA TYR A 345 -9.20 4.74 6.01
C TYR A 345 -10.74 4.75 5.90
N GLU A 346 -11.31 5.46 4.93
CA GLU A 346 -12.77 5.49 4.72
C GLU A 346 -13.34 4.10 4.42
N GLN A 347 -12.61 3.29 3.66
CA GLN A 347 -13.03 1.92 3.37
C GLN A 347 -12.97 1.02 4.62
N ALA A 348 -11.91 1.13 5.43
CA ALA A 348 -11.81 0.43 6.71
C ALA A 348 -12.93 0.85 7.68
N LYS A 349 -13.24 2.16 7.72
CA LYS A 349 -14.35 2.70 8.51
C LYS A 349 -15.71 2.11 8.10
N LYS A 350 -15.98 2.01 6.80
CA LYS A 350 -17.21 1.38 6.28
C LYS A 350 -17.33 -0.09 6.65
N ASN A 351 -16.20 -0.79 6.68
CA ASN A 351 -16.13 -2.21 7.01
C ASN A 351 -16.08 -2.50 8.52
N ASN A 352 -16.12 -1.49 9.40
CA ASN A 352 -15.89 -1.59 10.84
C ASN A 352 -14.55 -2.28 11.18
N GLN A 353 -13.50 -1.98 10.44
CA GLN A 353 -12.16 -2.55 10.57
C GLN A 353 -11.14 -1.52 11.08
N LEU A 354 -11.61 -0.42 11.67
CA LEU A 354 -10.73 0.57 12.31
C LEU A 354 -10.18 0.02 13.62
N ASP A 355 -8.93 0.33 13.90
CA ASP A 355 -8.35 0.03 15.20
C ASP A 355 -8.87 0.99 16.29
N ALA A 356 -8.64 0.62 17.56
CA ALA A 356 -9.12 1.39 18.70
C ALA A 356 -8.43 2.78 18.80
N GLU A 357 -7.23 2.92 18.27
CA GLU A 357 -6.48 4.17 18.29
C GLU A 357 -7.08 5.19 17.32
N ASP A 358 -7.44 4.75 16.11
CA ASP A 358 -8.08 5.60 15.10
C ASP A 358 -9.51 5.99 15.50
N LEU A 359 -10.24 5.07 16.16
CA LEU A 359 -11.57 5.35 16.69
C LEU A 359 -11.56 6.41 17.81
N ALA A 360 -10.46 6.53 18.55
CA ALA A 360 -10.33 7.50 19.66
C ALA A 360 -9.94 8.91 19.20
N LYS A 361 -9.48 9.08 17.95
CA LYS A 361 -9.01 10.37 17.41
C LYS A 361 -10.14 11.16 16.74
N SER A 362 -10.04 12.48 16.78
CA SER A 362 -10.92 13.34 15.97
C SER A 362 -10.55 13.27 14.49
N GLU A 363 -11.52 13.51 13.60
CA GLU A 363 -11.31 13.47 12.14
C GLU A 363 -10.22 14.45 11.67
N ASP A 364 -10.14 15.64 12.30
CA ASP A 364 -9.11 16.63 11.95
C ASP A 364 -7.71 16.18 12.39
N ALA A 365 -7.59 15.53 13.56
CA ALA A 365 -6.33 14.96 14.03
C ALA A 365 -5.85 13.80 13.11
N LEU A 366 -6.79 12.95 12.67
CA LEU A 366 -6.49 11.88 11.69
C LEU A 366 -6.05 12.44 10.35
N LYS A 367 -6.71 13.48 9.83
CA LYS A 367 -6.31 14.14 8.58
C LYS A 367 -4.90 14.72 8.67
N GLU A 368 -4.57 15.39 9.78
CA GLU A 368 -3.22 15.94 10.00
C GLU A 368 -2.17 14.82 10.10
N GLU A 369 -2.48 13.74 10.81
CA GLU A 369 -1.61 12.57 10.94
C GLU A 369 -1.37 11.89 9.58
N TYR A 370 -2.43 11.62 8.83
CA TYR A 370 -2.31 11.00 7.50
C TYR A 370 -1.61 11.91 6.48
N LYS A 371 -1.76 13.24 6.61
CA LYS A 371 -0.99 14.18 5.80
C LYS A 371 0.51 14.12 6.13
N ASN A 372 0.88 14.00 7.40
CA ASN A 372 2.28 13.84 7.80
C ASN A 372 2.85 12.50 7.32
N ILE A 373 2.05 11.42 7.35
CA ILE A 373 2.42 10.13 6.77
C ILE A 373 2.63 10.25 5.26
N ALA A 374 1.74 10.96 4.55
CA ALA A 374 1.87 11.18 3.11
C ALA A 374 3.15 11.96 2.76
N VAL A 375 3.45 13.06 3.47
CA VAL A 375 4.70 13.81 3.31
C VAL A 375 5.91 12.92 3.47
N ARG A 376 5.94 12.12 4.53
CA ARG A 376 7.04 11.20 4.81
C ARG A 376 7.19 10.13 3.72
N ARG A 377 6.08 9.52 3.27
CA ARG A 377 6.11 8.50 2.21
C ARG A 377 6.62 9.08 0.89
N VAL A 378 6.14 10.25 0.49
CA VAL A 378 6.60 10.93 -0.72
C VAL A 378 8.08 11.26 -0.61
N LYS A 379 8.52 11.82 0.53
CA LYS A 379 9.92 12.15 0.78
C LYS A 379 10.84 10.94 0.66
N LEU A 380 10.51 9.85 1.35
CA LEU A 380 11.28 8.59 1.28
C LEU A 380 11.23 7.97 -0.10
N GLY A 381 10.07 7.96 -0.77
CA GLY A 381 9.93 7.45 -2.13
C GLY A 381 10.82 8.18 -3.14
N LEU A 382 10.87 9.50 -3.06
CA LEU A 382 11.74 10.31 -3.91
C LEU A 382 13.23 10.06 -3.63
N LEU A 383 13.61 9.98 -2.35
CA LEU A 383 14.99 9.66 -1.95
C LEU A 383 15.41 8.29 -2.47
N LEU A 384 14.60 7.26 -2.20
CA LEU A 384 14.89 5.89 -2.66
C LEU A 384 14.95 5.82 -4.20
N SER A 385 14.06 6.52 -4.90
CA SER A 385 14.08 6.57 -6.36
C SER A 385 15.38 7.16 -6.91
N GLU A 386 15.89 8.23 -6.30
CA GLU A 386 17.15 8.83 -6.76
C GLU A 386 18.37 7.94 -6.41
N VAL A 387 18.39 7.31 -5.21
CA VAL A 387 19.40 6.31 -4.85
C VAL A 387 19.41 5.14 -5.85
N GLY A 388 18.22 4.61 -6.17
CA GLY A 388 18.10 3.50 -7.14
C GLY A 388 18.60 3.87 -8.53
N LYS A 389 18.37 5.10 -8.96
CA LYS A 389 18.85 5.64 -10.23
C LYS A 389 20.37 5.81 -10.24
N GLU A 390 20.96 6.39 -9.19
CA GLU A 390 22.41 6.56 -9.06
C GLU A 390 23.12 5.21 -8.99
N ALA A 391 22.57 4.25 -8.23
CA ALA A 391 23.07 2.89 -8.12
C ALA A 391 22.74 2.00 -9.33
N LYS A 392 21.99 2.49 -10.31
CA LYS A 392 21.53 1.75 -11.51
C LYS A 392 20.81 0.45 -11.17
N ILE A 393 20.01 0.47 -10.12
CA ILE A 393 19.21 -0.68 -9.70
C ILE A 393 18.01 -0.82 -10.65
N SER A 394 17.80 -2.03 -11.17
CA SER A 394 16.68 -2.40 -12.03
C SER A 394 15.96 -3.64 -11.49
N VAL A 395 14.68 -3.77 -11.84
CA VAL A 395 13.90 -4.97 -11.52
C VAL A 395 13.97 -5.91 -12.71
N GLU A 396 14.63 -7.03 -12.52
CA GLU A 396 14.80 -8.05 -13.53
C GLU A 396 13.62 -9.02 -13.56
N PRO A 397 13.37 -9.71 -14.68
CA PRO A 397 12.30 -10.72 -14.79
C PRO A 397 12.37 -11.80 -13.69
N ASP A 398 13.58 -12.19 -13.29
CA ASP A 398 13.80 -13.17 -12.22
C ASP A 398 13.32 -12.67 -10.84
N ASP A 399 13.43 -11.37 -10.57
CA ASP A 399 12.95 -10.78 -9.33
C ASP A 399 11.41 -10.85 -9.26
N ILE A 400 10.76 -10.58 -10.38
CA ILE A 400 9.31 -10.69 -10.53
C ILE A 400 8.85 -12.14 -10.32
N ASN A 401 9.54 -13.10 -10.95
CA ASN A 401 9.23 -14.51 -10.80
C ASN A 401 9.37 -14.97 -9.34
N LYS A 402 10.43 -14.56 -8.65
CA LYS A 402 10.61 -14.85 -7.21
C LYS A 402 9.49 -14.26 -6.37
N ALA A 403 9.07 -13.03 -6.66
CA ALA A 403 7.97 -12.39 -5.94
C ALA A 403 6.63 -13.12 -6.17
N ILE A 404 6.34 -13.54 -7.41
CA ILE A 404 5.13 -14.33 -7.73
C ILE A 404 5.18 -15.68 -7.01
N MET A 405 6.33 -16.36 -6.99
CA MET A 405 6.49 -17.62 -6.25
C MET A 405 6.30 -17.43 -4.74
N ALA A 406 6.84 -16.35 -4.18
CA ALA A 406 6.64 -16.04 -2.76
C ALA A 406 5.18 -15.76 -2.44
N GLU A 407 4.46 -15.08 -3.33
CA GLU A 407 3.03 -14.84 -3.17
C GLU A 407 2.22 -16.13 -3.29
N ALA A 408 2.54 -16.98 -4.28
CA ALA A 408 1.85 -18.26 -4.49
C ALA A 408 1.97 -19.19 -3.27
N ARG A 409 3.13 -19.20 -2.59
CA ARG A 409 3.32 -20.00 -1.36
C ARG A 409 2.39 -19.64 -0.21
N LYS A 410 1.78 -18.44 -0.21
CA LYS A 410 0.81 -18.02 0.79
C LYS A 410 -0.56 -18.71 0.61
N TYR A 411 -0.80 -19.35 -0.54
CA TYR A 411 -2.05 -20.00 -0.90
C TYR A 411 -1.84 -21.51 -1.21
N PRO A 412 -1.57 -22.35 -0.19
CA PRO A 412 -1.31 -23.77 -0.39
C PRO A 412 -2.45 -24.46 -1.13
N GLY A 413 -2.12 -25.21 -2.18
CA GLY A 413 -3.09 -25.88 -3.05
C GLY A 413 -3.71 -25.02 -4.14
N GLN A 414 -3.42 -23.72 -4.17
CA GLN A 414 -3.87 -22.77 -5.20
C GLN A 414 -2.71 -22.06 -5.92
N GLU A 415 -1.50 -22.53 -5.75
CA GLU A 415 -0.27 -21.89 -6.26
C GLU A 415 -0.34 -21.65 -7.78
N LYS A 416 -0.91 -22.66 -8.49
CA LYS A 416 -1.11 -22.56 -9.94
C LYS A 416 -2.10 -21.44 -10.31
N ALA A 417 -3.18 -21.28 -9.55
CA ALA A 417 -4.17 -20.23 -9.81
C ALA A 417 -3.59 -18.83 -9.62
N VAL A 418 -2.74 -18.65 -8.60
CA VAL A 418 -2.01 -17.39 -8.34
C VAL A 418 -1.04 -17.12 -9.49
N PHE A 419 -0.30 -18.12 -9.92
CA PHE A 419 0.63 -17.97 -11.06
C PHE A 419 -0.09 -17.59 -12.34
N ASP A 420 -1.19 -18.29 -12.68
CA ASP A 420 -2.01 -18.02 -13.86
C ASP A 420 -2.64 -16.62 -13.83
N PHE A 421 -2.99 -16.11 -12.63
CA PHE A 421 -3.50 -14.75 -12.45
C PHE A 421 -2.45 -13.71 -12.88
N TYR A 422 -1.22 -13.81 -12.38
CA TYR A 422 -0.14 -12.88 -12.74
C TYR A 422 0.25 -12.98 -14.21
N LEU A 423 0.29 -14.18 -14.79
CA LEU A 423 0.58 -14.37 -16.22
C LEU A 423 -0.45 -13.67 -17.12
N LYS A 424 -1.72 -13.64 -16.72
CA LYS A 424 -2.82 -13.04 -17.49
C LYS A 424 -3.01 -11.55 -17.22
N ASN A 425 -2.54 -11.04 -16.08
CA ASN A 425 -2.78 -9.68 -15.62
C ASN A 425 -1.49 -8.86 -15.58
N LYS A 426 -1.19 -8.17 -16.69
CA LYS A 426 0.00 -7.31 -16.79
C LYS A 426 0.01 -6.20 -15.74
N GLN A 427 -1.14 -5.66 -15.36
CA GLN A 427 -1.25 -4.60 -14.37
C GLN A 427 -0.87 -5.11 -12.97
N ALA A 428 -1.26 -6.35 -12.63
CA ALA A 428 -0.85 -6.98 -11.38
C ALA A 428 0.68 -7.21 -11.33
N VAL A 429 1.30 -7.60 -12.48
CA VAL A 429 2.77 -7.71 -12.57
C VAL A 429 3.44 -6.35 -12.40
N GLU A 430 2.91 -5.31 -13.04
CA GLU A 430 3.46 -3.95 -12.88
C GLU A 430 3.39 -3.47 -11.42
N SER A 431 2.32 -3.82 -10.70
CA SER A 431 2.18 -3.45 -9.28
C SER A 431 3.20 -4.12 -8.35
N LEU A 432 3.81 -5.25 -8.78
CA LEU A 432 4.89 -5.89 -8.03
C LEU A 432 6.24 -5.19 -8.19
N LYS A 433 6.45 -4.44 -9.27
CA LYS A 433 7.76 -3.84 -9.56
C LYS A 433 8.18 -2.80 -8.52
N ALA A 434 7.26 -1.95 -8.08
CA ALA A 434 7.59 -0.89 -7.14
C ALA A 434 8.04 -1.44 -5.76
N PRO A 435 7.34 -2.40 -5.13
CA PRO A 435 7.82 -3.05 -3.92
C PRO A 435 9.16 -3.77 -4.10
N ILE A 436 9.36 -4.48 -5.21
CA ILE A 436 10.62 -5.18 -5.49
C ILE A 436 11.77 -4.17 -5.62
N PHE A 437 11.54 -3.08 -6.36
CA PHE A 437 12.53 -2.02 -6.53
C PHE A 437 12.92 -1.39 -5.19
N GLU A 438 11.93 -1.08 -4.34
CA GLU A 438 12.15 -0.56 -3.00
C GLU A 438 12.99 -1.54 -2.14
N GLU A 439 12.65 -2.83 -2.13
CA GLU A 439 13.42 -3.84 -1.40
C GLU A 439 14.87 -3.94 -1.87
N LYS A 440 15.11 -3.91 -3.18
CA LYS A 440 16.48 -3.92 -3.75
C LYS A 440 17.29 -2.69 -3.33
N ILE A 441 16.65 -1.52 -3.26
CA ILE A 441 17.32 -0.29 -2.80
C ILE A 441 17.61 -0.36 -1.30
N VAL A 442 16.65 -0.85 -0.52
CA VAL A 442 16.84 -1.07 0.92
C VAL A 442 18.02 -2.01 1.15
N ASP A 443 18.11 -3.13 0.42
CA ASP A 443 19.24 -4.06 0.50
C ASP A 443 20.57 -3.41 0.10
N TYR A 444 20.56 -2.60 -0.94
CA TYR A 444 21.74 -1.85 -1.37
C TYR A 444 22.23 -0.89 -0.29
N ILE A 445 21.32 -0.14 0.34
CA ILE A 445 21.68 0.79 1.43
C ILE A 445 22.14 0.02 2.67
N LEU A 446 21.42 -1.06 3.04
CA LEU A 446 21.81 -1.90 4.19
C LEU A 446 23.19 -2.54 4.01
N GLY A 447 23.64 -2.78 2.78
CA GLY A 447 24.99 -3.22 2.49
C GLY A 447 26.07 -2.16 2.72
N GLN A 448 25.71 -0.88 2.91
CA GLN A 448 26.64 0.23 3.10
C GLN A 448 26.61 0.81 4.52
N VAL A 449 25.53 0.60 5.29
CA VAL A 449 25.39 1.08 6.66
C VAL A 449 26.14 0.20 7.65
N LYS A 450 26.48 0.76 8.82
CA LYS A 450 27.06 0.01 9.91
C LYS A 450 25.97 -0.73 10.69
N LEU A 451 26.01 -2.05 10.67
CA LEU A 451 25.08 -2.90 11.40
C LEU A 451 25.70 -3.36 12.71
N ASN A 452 25.01 -3.09 13.82
CA ASN A 452 25.35 -3.62 15.15
C ASN A 452 24.41 -4.78 15.46
N GLU A 453 24.90 -6.00 15.43
CA GLU A 453 24.09 -7.18 15.75
C GLU A 453 23.85 -7.26 17.25
N LYS A 454 22.58 -7.40 17.65
CA LYS A 454 22.13 -7.51 19.05
C LYS A 454 21.25 -8.72 19.22
N ILE A 455 21.65 -9.66 20.06
CA ILE A 455 20.80 -10.78 20.46
C ILE A 455 19.80 -10.27 21.49
N VAL A 456 18.53 -10.49 21.24
CA VAL A 456 17.41 -10.06 22.10
C VAL A 456 16.46 -11.23 22.37
N SER A 457 15.58 -11.06 23.35
CA SER A 457 14.50 -12.02 23.58
C SER A 457 13.51 -12.03 22.42
N VAL A 458 12.81 -13.16 22.24
CA VAL A 458 11.74 -13.28 21.23
C VAL A 458 10.65 -12.23 21.49
N GLU A 459 10.30 -12.00 22.75
CA GLU A 459 9.34 -10.97 23.11
C GLU A 459 9.79 -9.58 22.65
N ASP A 460 11.05 -9.20 22.86
CA ASP A 460 11.59 -7.91 22.44
C ASP A 460 11.72 -7.81 20.91
N LEU A 461 11.95 -8.96 20.24
CA LEU A 461 11.95 -9.01 18.79
C LEU A 461 10.56 -8.69 18.22
N TYR A 462 9.49 -9.14 18.86
CA TYR A 462 8.11 -8.90 18.40
C TYR A 462 7.42 -7.68 19.04
N LYS A 463 7.97 -7.09 20.11
CA LYS A 463 7.48 -5.80 20.61
C LYS A 463 7.69 -4.74 19.55
N PHE A 464 6.63 -4.44 18.79
CA PHE A 464 6.60 -3.26 17.96
C PHE A 464 6.62 -2.05 18.88
N ASP A 465 7.64 -1.24 18.74
CA ASP A 465 7.90 0.08 19.32
C ASP A 465 6.70 0.87 19.89
N GLU A 466 6.01 0.38 20.89
CA GLU A 466 5.20 1.23 21.77
C GLU A 466 6.07 2.31 22.43
N GLU A 467 7.33 2.01 22.74
CA GLU A 467 8.28 2.98 23.31
C GLU A 467 8.74 4.05 22.30
N ALA A 468 8.93 3.71 21.02
CA ALA A 468 9.30 4.71 20.00
C ALA A 468 8.14 5.65 19.65
N GLN A 469 6.89 5.17 19.71
CA GLN A 469 5.71 6.02 19.57
C GLN A 469 5.51 6.90 20.80
N SER A 470 5.72 6.38 22.01
CA SER A 470 5.65 7.16 23.25
C SER A 470 6.77 8.20 23.33
N ALA A 471 7.98 7.88 22.90
CA ALA A 471 9.11 8.82 22.85
C ALA A 471 8.92 9.91 21.77
N LYS A 472 8.30 9.58 20.62
CA LYS A 472 7.90 10.60 19.59
C LYS A 472 6.77 11.48 20.11
N LYS A 473 5.76 10.94 20.84
CA LYS A 473 4.71 11.72 21.50
C LYS A 473 5.30 12.66 22.58
N ALA A 474 6.26 12.19 23.35
CA ALA A 474 6.95 13.03 24.37
C ALA A 474 7.79 14.15 23.72
N LYS A 475 8.52 13.88 22.63
CA LYS A 475 9.28 14.90 21.90
C LYS A 475 8.37 15.90 21.15
N ALA A 476 7.22 15.47 20.64
CA ALA A 476 6.25 16.36 20.01
C ALA A 476 5.53 17.25 21.05
N ALA A 477 5.22 16.70 22.23
CA ALA A 477 4.67 17.46 23.35
C ALA A 477 5.68 18.50 23.88
N ALA A 478 6.95 18.12 24.08
CA ALA A 478 8.02 19.03 24.49
C ALA A 478 8.29 20.15 23.46
N LYS A 479 8.13 19.86 22.14
CA LYS A 479 8.27 20.85 21.07
C LYS A 479 7.07 21.81 20.99
N LYS A 480 5.86 21.37 21.43
CA LYS A 480 4.68 22.23 21.57
C LYS A 480 4.79 23.15 22.79
N GLU A 481 5.32 22.67 23.93
CA GLU A 481 5.55 23.49 25.11
C GLU A 481 6.63 24.57 24.88
N THR A 482 7.72 24.23 24.22
CA THR A 482 8.77 25.23 23.87
C THR A 482 8.30 26.25 22.83
N LYS A 483 7.29 25.92 22.00
CA LYS A 483 6.69 26.87 21.05
C LYS A 483 5.62 27.76 21.72
N ALA A 484 4.90 27.22 22.71
CA ALA A 484 3.95 27.97 23.51
C ALA A 484 4.64 28.96 24.50
N GLU A 485 5.84 28.63 25.00
CA GLU A 485 6.61 29.57 25.84
C GLU A 485 7.29 30.70 25.06
N LYS A 486 7.55 30.54 23.74
CA LYS A 486 8.15 31.59 22.90
C LYS A 486 7.14 32.60 22.34
N GLU A 487 5.85 32.27 22.21
CA GLU A 487 4.85 33.23 21.70
C GLU A 487 4.38 34.32 22.69
N PRO A 488 4.40 34.16 24.03
CA PRO A 488 3.97 35.25 24.90
C PRO A 488 5.03 36.36 25.12
N LYS A 489 6.33 36.10 24.87
CA LYS A 489 7.36 37.14 25.08
C LYS A 489 7.48 38.13 23.92
N ALA A 490 7.26 37.69 22.68
CA ALA A 490 7.33 38.58 21.52
C ALA A 490 6.15 39.56 21.42
N LYS A 491 4.97 39.24 22.00
CA LYS A 491 3.80 40.15 22.04
C LYS A 491 3.84 41.15 23.19
N LYS A 492 4.68 40.97 24.22
CA LYS A 492 4.83 41.93 25.33
C LYS A 492 5.87 43.01 25.01
N GLU A 493 6.90 42.77 24.23
CA GLU A 493 7.89 43.79 23.82
C GLU A 493 7.37 44.71 22.74
N ALA A 494 6.48 44.26 21.86
CA ALA A 494 5.89 45.11 20.81
C ALA A 494 4.78 46.08 21.28
N LYS A 495 4.34 45.98 22.56
CA LYS A 495 3.31 46.83 23.12
C LYS A 495 3.83 47.92 24.05
N ALA A 496 5.13 47.96 24.31
CA ALA A 496 5.78 48.94 25.18
C ALA A 496 6.31 50.18 24.45
N GLU A 497 6.29 50.23 23.11
CA GLU A 497 6.93 51.30 22.32
C GLU A 497 5.98 52.22 21.56
N LYS A 498 4.64 52.20 21.85
CA LYS A 498 3.69 53.15 21.25
C LYS A 498 2.69 53.71 22.25
N GLU A 499 3.11 54.59 23.10
CA GLU A 499 2.29 55.67 23.62
C GLU A 499 2.83 57.03 23.18
N PRO A 500 2.09 57.83 22.41
CA PRO A 500 2.44 59.26 22.22
C PRO A 500 1.61 60.10 23.17
N LYS A 501 2.34 60.94 23.89
CA LYS A 501 1.87 62.09 24.62
C LYS A 501 1.06 63.02 23.75
N THR A 502 0.15 63.75 24.44
CA THR A 502 -0.44 65.05 24.19
C THR A 502 -1.95 65.02 23.91
N LYS A 503 -2.78 65.91 24.37
CA LYS A 503 -2.85 67.10 25.23
C LYS A 503 -4.31 67.34 25.51
N LYS A 504 -4.56 67.87 26.74
CA LYS A 504 -5.73 68.67 27.15
C LYS A 504 -6.32 69.54 26.03
N GLU A 505 -7.64 69.56 25.94
CA GLU A 505 -8.41 70.82 26.12
C GLU A 505 -9.91 70.65 25.85
N THR A 506 -10.63 71.08 26.84
CA THR A 506 -11.83 71.90 26.93
C THR A 506 -13.18 71.31 26.48
N ALA A 507 -13.95 70.99 27.42
CA ALA A 507 -15.13 71.72 27.92
C ALA A 507 -16.26 72.04 26.93
N LYS A 508 -17.45 71.67 27.33
CA LYS A 508 -18.74 72.38 27.30
C LYS A 508 -19.80 71.99 26.27
N LYS A 509 -20.90 71.61 26.92
CA LYS A 509 -22.30 71.96 26.59
C LYS A 509 -23.03 71.07 25.56
N LYS A 510 -24.02 70.55 26.03
CA LYS A 510 -25.42 70.75 26.25
C LYS A 510 -26.33 69.82 25.46
N SER A 511 -27.09 69.13 26.23
CA SER A 511 -28.56 68.93 26.11
C SER A 511 -29.23 68.93 24.73
N ALA A 512 -29.80 67.86 24.38
CA ALA A 512 -31.22 67.63 24.24
C ALA A 512 -31.44 66.12 24.00
#